data_3a19c3f75ab5a2ad321538f78ae8e8b8
#
_entry.id   3a19c3f75ab5a2ad321538f78ae8e8b8
#
_cell.length_a   1.000
_cell.length_b   1.000
_cell.length_c   1.000
_cell.angle_alpha   90.00
_cell.angle_beta   90.00
_cell.angle_gamma   90.00
#
_symmetry.space_group_name_H-M   'P 1'
#
loop_
_entity.id
_entity.type
_entity.pdbx_description
1 polymer ?
#
loop_
_entity_poly.entity_id
_entity_poly.type
_entity_poly.pdbx_seq_one_letter_code
_entity_poly.pdbx_strand_id
1 'polypeptide(L)'
;SPFMFYFNFDDFKILGSSPEILVRLRKNFITIRPIAGTRPRGKNAKQDKKFKNELIKDKKELAEHLMLLDLGRNDVGKVSKINTVKVTESFKIEKYSHVMHIVSNVEGKFNNKVSSFEALLAGFPAGTVSGAPKIRAMEIIDELEKNRRNLYAGGIGYFTPNNEFDTCIALRTALIKDNKFFVQAGAGIVADSKPEKEFAETINKAKALMRAID
;
A
#
# COMPACT_ATOMS: atom_id res chain seq x y z
N SER A 1 11.68 -0.73 -5.14
CA SER A 1 10.38 -0.07 -4.99
C SER A 1 10.18 0.97 -6.07
N PRO A 2 8.97 1.13 -6.61
CA PRO A 2 8.71 2.07 -7.70
C PRO A 2 8.70 3.54 -7.26
N PHE A 3 8.52 3.83 -5.99
CA PHE A 3 8.43 5.19 -5.45
C PHE A 3 9.56 5.44 -4.47
N MET A 4 10.58 6.14 -4.92
CA MET A 4 11.67 6.61 -4.08
C MET A 4 11.56 8.12 -3.94
N PHE A 5 11.69 8.62 -2.71
CA PHE A 5 11.56 10.04 -2.41
C PHE A 5 12.47 10.47 -1.28
N TYR A 6 12.85 11.74 -1.33
CA TYR A 6 13.59 12.45 -0.30
C TYR A 6 13.08 13.87 -0.23
N PHE A 7 12.62 14.27 0.94
CA PHE A 7 12.23 15.64 1.23
C PHE A 7 13.14 16.19 2.33
N ASN A 8 13.69 17.35 2.07
CA ASN A 8 14.51 18.08 3.03
C ASN A 8 13.74 19.33 3.45
N PHE A 9 13.20 19.31 4.66
CA PHE A 9 12.59 20.45 5.31
C PHE A 9 13.57 21.03 6.31
N ASP A 10 13.35 22.26 6.77
CA ASP A 10 14.28 22.95 7.66
C ASP A 10 14.52 22.16 8.95
N ASP A 11 13.44 21.68 9.58
CA ASP A 11 13.50 21.01 10.88
C ASP A 11 13.58 19.48 10.82
N PHE A 12 13.28 18.87 9.66
CA PHE A 12 13.24 17.42 9.52
C PHE A 12 13.42 16.97 8.07
N LYS A 13 13.75 15.71 7.91
CA LYS A 13 13.87 15.07 6.59
C LYS A 13 12.97 13.86 6.51
N ILE A 14 12.40 13.60 5.33
CA ILE A 14 11.60 12.42 5.05
C ILE A 14 12.24 11.69 3.88
N LEU A 15 12.46 10.40 4.03
CA LEU A 15 12.98 9.55 2.98
C LEU A 15 12.23 8.22 2.97
N GLY A 16 12.05 7.67 1.78
CA GLY A 16 11.33 6.41 1.68
C GLY A 16 11.45 5.73 0.33
N SER A 17 11.04 4.48 0.33
CA SER A 17 11.02 3.61 -0.84
C SER A 17 9.72 2.79 -0.81
N SER A 18 8.59 3.45 -1.15
CA SER A 18 7.27 2.82 -1.11
C SER A 18 7.06 1.82 -2.25
N PRO A 19 6.48 0.66 -1.98
CA PRO A 19 6.15 -0.31 -3.00
C PRO A 19 4.78 -0.09 -3.67
N GLU A 20 3.90 0.73 -3.07
CA GLU A 20 2.48 0.66 -3.36
C GLU A 20 1.88 2.02 -3.75
N ILE A 21 1.14 2.04 -4.84
CA ILE A 21 0.33 3.20 -5.25
C ILE A 21 -0.77 3.43 -4.22
N LEU A 22 -0.95 4.68 -3.78
CA LEU A 22 -2.14 5.09 -3.04
C LEU A 22 -3.31 5.29 -4.02
N VAL A 23 -3.21 6.31 -4.86
CA VAL A 23 -4.12 6.58 -5.98
C VAL A 23 -3.30 7.23 -7.09
N ARG A 24 -3.62 6.91 -8.32
CA ARG A 24 -3.04 7.53 -9.52
C ARG A 24 -4.15 8.03 -10.44
N LEU A 25 -4.01 9.25 -10.94
CA LEU A 25 -4.80 9.77 -12.05
C LEU A 25 -3.88 10.07 -13.21
N ARG A 26 -3.98 9.30 -14.28
CA ARG A 26 -3.22 9.50 -15.51
C ARG A 26 -4.09 9.24 -16.74
N LYS A 27 -3.93 10.06 -17.78
CA LYS A 27 -4.64 9.90 -19.05
C LYS A 27 -6.15 9.71 -18.86
N ASN A 28 -6.72 10.44 -17.90
CA ASN A 28 -8.14 10.38 -17.55
C ASN A 28 -8.60 9.03 -16.96
N PHE A 29 -7.69 8.24 -16.38
CA PHE A 29 -7.99 7.02 -15.63
C PHE A 29 -7.53 7.15 -14.18
N ILE A 30 -8.42 6.78 -13.27
CA ILE A 30 -8.09 6.53 -11.86
C ILE A 30 -7.64 5.10 -11.73
N THR A 31 -6.54 4.90 -11.02
CA THR A 31 -5.95 3.57 -10.78
C THR A 31 -5.67 3.39 -9.29
N ILE A 32 -6.08 2.25 -8.75
CA ILE A 32 -5.65 1.71 -7.46
C ILE A 32 -5.10 0.31 -7.71
N ARG A 33 -3.97 0.00 -7.05
CA ARG A 33 -3.27 -1.25 -7.30
C ARG A 33 -2.94 -1.95 -5.98
N PRO A 34 -3.91 -2.69 -5.40
CA PRO A 34 -3.70 -3.40 -4.14
C PRO A 34 -2.62 -4.47 -4.29
N ILE A 35 -1.76 -4.52 -3.28
CA ILE A 35 -0.69 -5.50 -3.13
C ILE A 35 -0.89 -6.20 -1.79
N ALA A 36 -1.04 -7.52 -1.81
CA ALA A 36 -1.13 -8.33 -0.60
C ALA A 36 -0.40 -9.67 -0.80
N GLY A 37 -0.21 -10.37 0.30
CA GLY A 37 0.51 -11.63 0.29
C GLY A 37 2.00 -11.48 -0.05
N THR A 38 2.84 -12.14 0.69
CA THR A 38 4.29 -12.03 0.49
C THR A 38 4.96 -13.39 0.61
N ARG A 39 5.85 -13.69 -0.33
CA ARG A 39 6.82 -14.80 -0.21
C ARG A 39 8.20 -14.30 -0.61
N PRO A 40 9.27 -14.82 0.00
CA PRO A 40 10.63 -14.48 -0.42
C PRO A 40 10.92 -15.02 -1.83
N ARG A 41 11.94 -14.46 -2.46
CA ARG A 41 12.49 -15.03 -3.69
C ARG A 41 13.24 -16.33 -3.37
N GLY A 42 13.13 -17.29 -4.27
CA GLY A 42 13.87 -18.54 -4.16
C GLY A 42 15.34 -18.37 -4.53
N LYS A 43 16.20 -19.21 -3.96
CA LYS A 43 17.64 -19.27 -4.32
C LYS A 43 17.88 -19.76 -5.76
N ASN A 44 16.86 -20.38 -6.36
CA ASN A 44 16.87 -20.87 -7.74
C ASN A 44 15.45 -20.89 -8.31
N ALA A 45 15.31 -21.13 -9.61
CA ALA A 45 14.03 -21.12 -10.33
C ALA A 45 13.02 -22.16 -9.78
N LYS A 46 13.49 -23.33 -9.31
CA LYS A 46 12.63 -24.38 -8.75
C LYS A 46 12.00 -23.92 -7.42
N GLN A 47 12.80 -23.31 -6.56
CA GLN A 47 12.33 -22.77 -5.28
C GLN A 47 11.41 -21.56 -5.48
N ASP A 48 11.74 -20.67 -6.43
CA ASP A 48 10.88 -19.55 -6.82
C ASP A 48 9.49 -20.03 -7.28
N LYS A 49 9.45 -21.07 -8.11
CA LYS A 49 8.19 -21.70 -8.56
C LYS A 49 7.42 -22.32 -7.39
N LYS A 50 8.11 -22.94 -6.45
CA LYS A 50 7.48 -23.49 -5.23
C LYS A 50 6.82 -22.40 -4.42
N PHE A 51 7.53 -21.33 -4.06
CA PHE A 51 6.99 -20.19 -3.29
C PHE A 51 5.82 -19.48 -4.02
N LYS A 52 5.93 -19.32 -5.33
CA LYS A 52 4.81 -18.82 -6.14
C LYS A 52 3.57 -19.70 -6.00
N ASN A 53 3.74 -21.03 -6.11
CA ASN A 53 2.61 -21.96 -6.01
C ASN A 53 2.02 -22.03 -4.61
N GLU A 54 2.82 -21.87 -3.57
CA GLU A 54 2.36 -21.75 -2.19
C GLU A 54 1.52 -20.49 -2.01
N LEU A 55 2.00 -19.35 -2.51
CA LEU A 55 1.30 -18.07 -2.39
C LEU A 55 -0.08 -18.09 -3.09
N ILE A 56 -0.16 -18.61 -4.31
CA ILE A 56 -1.41 -18.69 -5.08
C ILE A 56 -2.44 -19.64 -4.44
N LYS A 57 -1.99 -20.58 -3.60
CA LYS A 57 -2.86 -21.56 -2.94
C LYS A 57 -3.18 -21.20 -1.48
N ASP A 58 -2.58 -20.17 -0.96
CA ASP A 58 -2.80 -19.73 0.42
C ASP A 58 -4.15 -19.04 0.55
N LYS A 59 -5.10 -19.73 1.19
CA LYS A 59 -6.49 -19.25 1.31
C LYS A 59 -6.59 -17.95 2.11
N LYS A 60 -5.74 -17.77 3.13
CA LYS A 60 -5.70 -16.52 3.94
C LYS A 60 -5.27 -15.35 3.07
N GLU A 61 -4.13 -15.50 2.38
CA GLU A 61 -3.58 -14.45 1.52
C GLU A 61 -4.53 -14.09 0.37
N LEU A 62 -5.21 -15.09 -0.22
CA LEU A 62 -6.20 -14.87 -1.27
C LEU A 62 -7.45 -14.14 -0.74
N ALA A 63 -7.94 -14.48 0.45
CA ALA A 63 -9.09 -13.82 1.07
C ALA A 63 -8.77 -12.36 1.43
N GLU A 64 -7.59 -12.10 2.00
CA GLU A 64 -7.12 -10.75 2.29
C GLU A 64 -6.98 -9.93 1.00
N HIS A 65 -6.37 -10.51 -0.04
CA HIS A 65 -6.22 -9.82 -1.32
C HIS A 65 -7.57 -9.51 -1.99
N LEU A 66 -8.54 -10.43 -1.91
CA LEU A 66 -9.89 -10.21 -2.42
C LEU A 66 -10.59 -9.04 -1.71
N MET A 67 -10.46 -8.97 -0.40
CA MET A 67 -10.98 -7.86 0.41
C MET A 67 -10.39 -6.52 -0.04
N LEU A 68 -9.08 -6.45 -0.26
CA LEU A 68 -8.41 -5.23 -0.72
C LEU A 68 -8.77 -4.87 -2.17
N LEU A 69 -8.95 -5.87 -3.03
CA LEU A 69 -9.42 -5.67 -4.40
C LEU A 69 -10.83 -5.08 -4.43
N ASP A 70 -11.75 -5.60 -3.63
CA ASP A 70 -13.11 -5.07 -3.54
C ASP A 70 -13.14 -3.65 -2.96
N LEU A 71 -12.32 -3.38 -1.95
CA LEU A 71 -12.16 -2.02 -1.43
C LEU A 71 -11.61 -1.07 -2.51
N GLY A 72 -10.60 -1.48 -3.28
CA GLY A 72 -10.07 -0.70 -4.40
C GLY A 72 -11.11 -0.45 -5.50
N ARG A 73 -11.95 -1.42 -5.82
CA ARG A 73 -13.08 -1.25 -6.76
C ARG A 73 -14.07 -0.20 -6.25
N ASN A 74 -14.37 -0.23 -4.97
CA ASN A 74 -15.28 0.72 -4.32
C ASN A 74 -14.70 2.13 -4.35
N ASP A 75 -13.44 2.30 -3.98
CA ASP A 75 -12.77 3.60 -3.95
C ASP A 75 -12.62 4.21 -5.35
N VAL A 76 -12.22 3.44 -6.35
CA VAL A 76 -12.20 3.86 -7.77
C VAL A 76 -13.61 4.21 -8.25
N GLY A 77 -14.62 3.45 -7.83
CA GLY A 77 -16.02 3.65 -8.22
C GLY A 77 -16.59 5.00 -7.83
N LYS A 78 -16.22 5.51 -6.65
CA LYS A 78 -16.69 6.80 -6.13
C LYS A 78 -16.39 8.00 -7.05
N VAL A 79 -15.31 7.92 -7.81
CA VAL A 79 -14.78 9.02 -8.62
C VAL A 79 -14.68 8.70 -10.11
N SER A 80 -15.23 7.58 -10.53
CA SER A 80 -15.26 7.14 -11.92
C SER A 80 -16.62 7.41 -12.56
N LYS A 81 -16.62 7.48 -13.90
CA LYS A 81 -17.85 7.44 -14.67
C LYS A 81 -18.56 6.09 -14.46
N ILE A 82 -19.88 6.10 -14.41
CA ILE A 82 -20.72 4.91 -14.23
C ILE A 82 -20.34 3.85 -15.27
N ASN A 83 -20.31 2.58 -14.87
CA ASN A 83 -20.00 1.41 -15.70
C ASN A 83 -18.58 1.39 -16.31
N THR A 84 -17.62 2.16 -15.79
CA THR A 84 -16.25 2.19 -16.33
C THR A 84 -15.21 1.51 -15.44
N VAL A 85 -15.57 1.14 -14.22
CA VAL A 85 -14.64 0.45 -13.31
C VAL A 85 -14.37 -0.97 -13.82
N LYS A 86 -13.09 -1.29 -13.97
CA LYS A 86 -12.61 -2.59 -14.45
C LYS A 86 -11.46 -3.10 -13.61
N VAL A 87 -11.43 -4.39 -13.36
CA VAL A 87 -10.24 -5.09 -12.86
C VAL A 87 -9.44 -5.50 -14.09
N THR A 88 -8.35 -4.81 -14.36
CA THR A 88 -7.52 -5.04 -15.56
C THR A 88 -6.46 -6.11 -15.34
N GLU A 89 -6.03 -6.31 -14.08
CA GLU A 89 -5.21 -7.43 -13.63
C GLU A 89 -5.82 -7.99 -12.34
N SER A 90 -5.89 -9.31 -12.19
CA SER A 90 -6.47 -9.98 -11.03
C SER A 90 -5.57 -11.10 -10.54
N PHE A 91 -5.21 -11.05 -9.26
CA PHE A 91 -4.40 -12.08 -8.57
C PHE A 91 -3.11 -12.47 -9.30
N LYS A 92 -2.46 -11.52 -9.94
CA LYS A 92 -1.19 -11.74 -10.64
C LYS A 92 -0.04 -11.80 -9.64
N ILE A 93 0.87 -12.75 -9.83
CA ILE A 93 2.10 -12.78 -9.04
C ILE A 93 3.15 -11.91 -9.70
N GLU A 94 3.56 -10.87 -8.99
CA GLU A 94 4.70 -10.04 -9.36
C GLU A 94 5.94 -10.39 -8.54
N LYS A 95 7.06 -10.46 -9.25
CA LYS A 95 8.36 -10.77 -8.66
C LYS A 95 9.20 -9.51 -8.59
N TYR A 96 9.65 -9.20 -7.39
CA TYR A 96 10.61 -8.13 -7.11
C TYR A 96 11.98 -8.73 -6.79
N SER A 97 12.96 -7.90 -6.48
CA SER A 97 14.33 -8.36 -6.19
C SER A 97 14.40 -9.37 -5.05
N HIS A 98 13.66 -9.14 -3.95
CA HIS A 98 13.74 -9.93 -2.71
C HIS A 98 12.46 -10.69 -2.35
N VAL A 99 11.34 -10.29 -2.91
CA VAL A 99 10.01 -10.83 -2.59
C VAL A 99 9.15 -10.99 -3.84
N MET A 100 8.06 -11.71 -3.70
CA MET A 100 6.95 -11.75 -4.65
C MET A 100 5.64 -11.48 -3.93
N HIS A 101 4.70 -10.85 -4.63
CA HIS A 101 3.39 -10.45 -4.10
C HIS A 101 2.26 -10.87 -5.03
N ILE A 102 1.06 -10.97 -4.46
CA ILE A 102 -0.19 -10.98 -5.23
C ILE A 102 -0.56 -9.53 -5.51
N VAL A 103 -0.83 -9.22 -6.75
CA VAL A 103 -1.18 -7.86 -7.22
C VAL A 103 -2.43 -7.93 -8.06
N SER A 104 -3.31 -6.96 -7.88
CA SER A 104 -4.43 -6.68 -8.79
C SER A 104 -4.39 -5.23 -9.23
N ASN A 105 -5.02 -4.90 -10.36
CA ASN A 105 -5.11 -3.54 -10.85
C ASN A 105 -6.57 -3.18 -11.13
N VAL A 106 -7.02 -2.09 -10.54
CA VAL A 106 -8.37 -1.55 -10.73
C VAL A 106 -8.27 -0.20 -11.38
N GLU A 107 -9.00 -0.02 -12.46
CA GLU A 107 -9.05 1.23 -13.21
C GLU A 107 -10.49 1.67 -13.44
N GLY A 108 -10.70 2.99 -13.49
CA GLY A 108 -11.97 3.58 -13.87
C GLY A 108 -11.75 4.87 -14.65
N LYS A 109 -12.62 5.17 -15.60
CA LYS A 109 -12.56 6.43 -16.34
C LYS A 109 -12.95 7.57 -15.41
N PHE A 110 -12.06 8.52 -15.22
CA PHE A 110 -12.25 9.62 -14.28
C PHE A 110 -13.51 10.46 -14.60
N ASN A 111 -14.27 10.79 -13.57
CA ASN A 111 -15.42 11.67 -13.68
C ASN A 111 -14.98 13.12 -13.49
N ASN A 112 -14.92 13.89 -14.57
CA ASN A 112 -14.45 15.29 -14.55
C ASN A 112 -15.35 16.26 -13.74
N LYS A 113 -16.46 15.78 -13.17
CA LYS A 113 -17.28 16.55 -12.21
C LYS A 113 -16.68 16.55 -10.80
N VAL A 114 -15.68 15.71 -10.57
CA VAL A 114 -14.94 15.56 -9.31
C VAL A 114 -13.56 16.17 -9.50
N SER A 115 -13.05 16.85 -8.51
CA SER A 115 -11.68 17.39 -8.56
C SER A 115 -10.64 16.27 -8.42
N SER A 116 -9.42 16.50 -8.91
CA SER A 116 -8.31 15.56 -8.73
C SER A 116 -7.97 15.32 -7.26
N PHE A 117 -8.16 16.32 -6.40
CA PHE A 117 -7.97 16.18 -4.95
C PHE A 117 -9.03 15.28 -4.31
N GLU A 118 -10.31 15.44 -4.67
CA GLU A 118 -11.36 14.50 -4.23
C GLU A 118 -11.11 13.07 -4.71
N ALA A 119 -10.55 12.94 -5.92
CA ALA A 119 -10.15 11.62 -6.43
C ALA A 119 -9.05 10.96 -5.58
N LEU A 120 -8.08 11.72 -5.09
CA LEU A 120 -7.10 11.22 -4.12
C LEU A 120 -7.76 10.82 -2.81
N LEU A 121 -8.65 11.68 -2.27
CA LEU A 121 -9.33 11.42 -1.00
C LEU A 121 -10.27 10.20 -1.05
N ALA A 122 -10.80 9.84 -2.21
CA ALA A 122 -11.64 8.65 -2.37
C ALA A 122 -10.90 7.34 -2.04
N GLY A 123 -9.59 7.28 -2.31
CA GLY A 123 -8.75 6.13 -1.94
C GLY A 123 -8.00 6.29 -0.62
N PHE A 124 -8.08 7.46 0.02
CA PHE A 124 -7.39 7.73 1.29
C PHE A 124 -8.32 7.51 2.51
N PRO A 125 -7.78 6.95 3.61
CA PRO A 125 -6.51 6.22 3.69
C PRO A 125 -6.57 4.90 2.92
N ALA A 126 -5.41 4.41 2.47
CA ALA A 126 -5.35 3.15 1.73
C ALA A 126 -5.87 1.97 2.57
N GLY A 127 -6.59 1.06 1.92
CA GLY A 127 -7.16 -0.12 2.58
C GLY A 127 -6.10 -1.05 3.17
N THR A 128 -4.96 -1.19 2.50
CA THR A 128 -3.82 -2.01 2.93
C THR A 128 -3.19 -1.58 4.26
N VAL A 129 -3.43 -0.34 4.69
CA VAL A 129 -2.92 0.21 5.95
C VAL A 129 -4.03 0.62 6.93
N SER A 130 -5.29 0.48 6.55
CA SER A 130 -6.45 0.70 7.41
C SER A 130 -7.22 -0.61 7.64
N GLY A 131 -7.94 -1.07 6.65
CA GLY A 131 -8.76 -2.28 6.69
C GLY A 131 -10.14 -2.08 6.09
N ALA A 132 -10.97 -3.11 6.14
CA ALA A 132 -12.34 -3.10 5.67
C ALA A 132 -13.29 -3.72 6.71
N PRO A 133 -14.47 -3.09 6.97
CA PRO A 133 -14.94 -1.79 6.47
C PRO A 133 -14.08 -0.62 6.95
N LYS A 134 -13.74 0.31 6.05
CA LYS A 134 -12.70 1.34 6.28
C LYS A 134 -12.93 2.20 7.52
N ILE A 135 -14.16 2.68 7.74
CA ILE A 135 -14.50 3.55 8.88
C ILE A 135 -14.28 2.79 10.18
N ARG A 136 -14.84 1.59 10.33
CA ARG A 136 -14.69 0.79 11.55
C ARG A 136 -13.24 0.39 11.80
N ALA A 137 -12.48 0.09 10.75
CA ALA A 137 -11.05 -0.20 10.87
C ALA A 137 -10.27 1.01 11.43
N MET A 138 -10.58 2.22 10.97
CA MET A 138 -9.96 3.45 11.49
C MET A 138 -10.34 3.72 12.94
N GLU A 139 -11.58 3.49 13.35
CA GLU A 139 -12.02 3.59 14.74
C GLU A 139 -11.23 2.63 15.64
N ILE A 140 -11.09 1.36 15.23
CA ILE A 140 -10.32 0.36 15.97
C ILE A 140 -8.84 0.76 16.08
N ILE A 141 -8.26 1.30 15.02
CA ILE A 141 -6.88 1.81 15.03
C ILE A 141 -6.73 2.94 16.05
N ASP A 142 -7.67 3.89 16.09
CA ASP A 142 -7.67 4.99 17.05
C ASP A 142 -7.86 4.52 18.49
N GLU A 143 -8.70 3.50 18.70
CA GLU A 143 -8.95 2.87 20.01
C GLU A 143 -7.70 2.14 20.55
N LEU A 144 -6.93 1.46 19.69
CA LEU A 144 -5.89 0.52 20.11
C LEU A 144 -4.46 1.03 19.97
N GLU A 145 -4.16 1.88 18.99
CA GLU A 145 -2.82 2.40 18.80
C GLU A 145 -2.50 3.52 19.81
N LYS A 146 -1.46 3.32 20.62
CA LYS A 146 -1.05 4.29 21.65
C LYS A 146 -0.40 5.55 21.07
N ASN A 147 0.14 5.46 19.86
CA ASN A 147 0.86 6.54 19.20
C ASN A 147 0.16 6.93 17.90
N ARG A 148 0.13 8.23 17.62
CA ARG A 148 -0.37 8.71 16.32
C ARG A 148 0.54 8.25 15.20
N ARG A 149 -0.05 7.87 14.07
CA ARG A 149 0.69 7.40 12.89
C ARG A 149 1.48 8.49 12.19
N ASN A 150 1.07 9.74 12.33
CA ASN A 150 1.68 10.90 11.67
C ASN A 150 1.88 10.65 10.16
N LEU A 151 3.14 10.55 9.71
CA LEU A 151 3.51 10.30 8.33
C LEU A 151 3.15 8.87 7.87
N TYR A 152 3.23 7.88 8.76
CA TYR A 152 3.00 6.48 8.43
C TYR A 152 1.57 6.26 7.92
N ALA A 153 1.44 5.53 6.83
CA ALA A 153 0.18 5.27 6.13
C ALA A 153 -0.46 6.49 5.44
N GLY A 154 0.23 7.62 5.42
CA GLY A 154 -0.15 8.81 4.66
C GLY A 154 0.07 8.66 3.15
N GLY A 155 -0.09 9.75 2.42
CA GLY A 155 0.17 9.82 0.98
C GLY A 155 1.36 10.71 0.64
N ILE A 156 2.19 10.25 -0.29
CA ILE A 156 3.31 11.02 -0.85
C ILE A 156 3.22 10.97 -2.37
N GLY A 157 3.39 12.11 -3.01
CA GLY A 157 3.34 12.18 -4.45
C GLY A 157 3.34 13.61 -4.99
N TYR A 158 2.88 13.78 -6.20
CA TYR A 158 2.84 15.06 -6.88
C TYR A 158 1.58 15.20 -7.74
N PHE A 159 1.17 16.45 -7.92
CA PHE A 159 0.15 16.87 -8.87
C PHE A 159 0.83 17.61 -10.01
N THR A 160 0.30 17.44 -11.21
CA THR A 160 0.79 18.11 -12.42
C THR A 160 -0.14 19.25 -12.84
N PRO A 161 0.32 20.22 -13.65
CA PRO A 161 -0.52 21.34 -14.11
C PRO A 161 -1.74 20.91 -14.92
N ASN A 162 -1.73 19.72 -15.54
CA ASN A 162 -2.88 19.16 -16.26
C ASN A 162 -3.84 18.34 -15.38
N ASN A 163 -3.80 18.56 -14.05
CA ASN A 163 -4.63 17.89 -13.05
C ASN A 163 -4.46 16.36 -12.96
N GLU A 164 -3.36 15.81 -13.47
CA GLU A 164 -2.96 14.44 -13.18
C GLU A 164 -2.18 14.37 -11.87
N PHE A 165 -2.14 13.20 -11.26
CA PHE A 165 -1.31 12.97 -10.07
C PHE A 165 -0.85 11.51 -9.97
N ASP A 166 0.26 11.34 -9.26
CA ASP A 166 0.78 10.02 -8.92
C ASP A 166 1.20 10.03 -7.45
N THR A 167 0.56 9.18 -6.65
CA THR A 167 0.78 9.13 -5.21
C THR A 167 1.03 7.70 -4.75
N CYS A 168 1.88 7.55 -3.76
CA CYS A 168 2.15 6.28 -3.07
C CYS A 168 1.76 6.37 -1.59
N ILE A 169 1.58 5.21 -0.97
CA ILE A 169 1.37 5.11 0.46
C ILE A 169 2.72 5.35 1.16
N ALA A 170 2.74 6.16 2.23
CA ALA A 170 3.93 6.38 3.05
C ALA A 170 4.28 5.12 3.86
N LEU A 171 4.82 4.13 3.17
CA LEU A 171 5.36 2.87 3.69
C LEU A 171 6.87 2.82 3.44
N ARG A 172 7.60 2.04 4.23
CA ARG A 172 9.07 1.97 4.13
C ARG A 172 9.67 3.37 4.11
N THR A 173 9.18 4.19 5.04
CA THR A 173 9.47 5.61 5.14
C THR A 173 10.07 5.89 6.51
N ALA A 174 11.09 6.72 6.52
CA ALA A 174 11.73 7.21 7.72
C ALA A 174 11.60 8.73 7.86
N LEU A 175 11.46 9.18 9.08
CA LEU A 175 11.55 10.57 9.47
C LEU A 175 12.87 10.77 10.23
N ILE A 176 13.66 11.75 9.82
CA ILE A 176 14.87 12.17 10.55
C ILE A 176 14.57 13.53 11.17
N LYS A 177 14.65 13.60 12.50
CA LYS A 177 14.46 14.82 13.27
C LYS A 177 15.30 14.76 14.53
N ASP A 178 15.91 15.88 14.93
CA ASP A 178 16.72 16.00 16.14
C ASP A 178 17.78 14.89 16.28
N ASN A 179 18.50 14.59 15.19
CA ASN A 179 19.47 13.50 15.08
C ASN A 179 18.90 12.11 15.42
N LYS A 180 17.58 11.94 15.37
CA LYS A 180 16.89 10.68 15.58
C LYS A 180 16.26 10.20 14.28
N PHE A 181 16.25 8.89 14.09
CA PHE A 181 15.67 8.19 12.96
C PHE A 181 14.42 7.43 13.42
N PHE A 182 13.26 7.86 12.91
CA PHE A 182 11.97 7.27 13.26
C PHE A 182 11.46 6.42 12.12
N VAL A 183 11.15 5.17 12.42
CA VAL A 183 10.55 4.20 11.48
C VAL A 183 9.30 3.63 12.11
N GLN A 184 8.23 3.54 11.33
CA GLN A 184 7.00 2.87 11.74
C GLN A 184 6.65 1.78 10.72
N ALA A 185 6.20 0.64 11.23
CA ALA A 185 5.72 -0.48 10.44
C ALA A 185 4.53 -1.15 11.15
N GLY A 186 3.62 -1.74 10.38
CA GLY A 186 2.45 -2.46 10.87
C GLY A 186 2.24 -3.76 10.12
N ALA A 187 1.37 -4.60 10.67
CA ALA A 187 0.88 -5.83 10.06
C ALA A 187 -0.64 -5.81 9.95
N GLY A 188 -1.19 -6.51 8.97
CA GLY A 188 -2.63 -6.71 8.84
C GLY A 188 -3.11 -7.74 9.87
N ILE A 189 -4.13 -7.39 10.63
CA ILE A 189 -4.71 -8.27 11.65
C ILE A 189 -6.05 -8.81 11.15
N VAL A 190 -6.16 -10.11 11.10
CA VAL A 190 -7.38 -10.86 10.75
C VAL A 190 -7.67 -11.92 11.79
N ALA A 191 -8.84 -12.57 11.72
CA ALA A 191 -9.27 -13.55 12.73
C ALA A 191 -8.26 -14.69 12.95
N ASP A 192 -7.55 -15.12 11.91
CA ASP A 192 -6.55 -16.19 11.97
C ASP A 192 -5.14 -15.70 12.31
N SER A 193 -4.94 -14.42 12.60
CA SER A 193 -3.64 -13.85 12.95
C SER A 193 -3.13 -14.40 14.28
N LYS A 194 -1.82 -14.67 14.32
CA LYS A 194 -1.11 -15.07 15.53
C LYS A 194 -0.23 -13.91 15.99
N PRO A 195 -0.43 -13.36 17.22
CA PRO A 195 0.24 -12.14 17.68
C PRO A 195 1.76 -12.16 17.48
N GLU A 196 2.41 -13.27 17.79
CA GLU A 196 3.88 -13.39 17.68
C GLU A 196 4.35 -13.32 16.23
N LYS A 197 3.55 -13.87 15.28
CA LYS A 197 3.89 -13.83 13.85
C LYS A 197 3.71 -12.42 13.30
N GLU A 198 2.62 -11.75 13.65
CA GLU A 198 2.33 -10.40 13.21
C GLU A 198 3.37 -9.42 13.79
N PHE A 199 3.75 -9.57 15.05
CA PHE A 199 4.84 -8.79 15.64
C PHE A 199 6.17 -9.02 14.91
N ALA A 200 6.53 -10.28 14.65
CA ALA A 200 7.75 -10.60 13.90
C ALA A 200 7.72 -9.98 12.48
N GLU A 201 6.55 -9.91 11.85
CA GLU A 201 6.37 -9.27 10.56
C GLU A 201 6.64 -7.76 10.63
N THR A 202 6.12 -7.05 11.65
CA THR A 202 6.40 -5.61 11.83
C THR A 202 7.89 -5.34 11.98
N ILE A 203 8.60 -6.13 12.79
CA ILE A 203 10.05 -6.04 12.96
C ILE A 203 10.79 -6.26 11.63
N ASN A 204 10.39 -7.26 10.86
CA ASN A 204 11.02 -7.57 9.56
C ASN A 204 10.78 -6.45 8.54
N LYS A 205 9.60 -5.82 8.54
CA LYS A 205 9.30 -4.65 7.71
C LYS A 205 10.15 -3.43 8.09
N ALA A 206 10.39 -3.19 9.38
CA ALA A 206 11.23 -2.10 9.87
C ALA A 206 12.72 -2.32 9.57
N LYS A 207 13.23 -3.55 9.69
CA LYS A 207 14.64 -3.90 9.45
C LYS A 207 15.17 -3.46 8.08
N ALA A 208 14.31 -3.41 7.05
CA ALA A 208 14.72 -3.00 5.72
C ALA A 208 15.21 -1.53 5.67
N LEU A 209 14.60 -0.67 6.51
CA LEU A 209 15.01 0.73 6.66
C LEU A 209 16.16 0.88 7.66
N MET A 210 16.14 0.12 8.74
CA MET A 210 17.20 0.18 9.76
C MET A 210 18.57 -0.17 9.19
N ARG A 211 18.65 -1.13 8.27
CA ARG A 211 19.92 -1.48 7.56
C ARG A 211 20.48 -0.35 6.68
N ALA A 212 19.72 0.69 6.42
CA ALA A 212 20.20 1.83 5.66
C ALA A 212 20.96 2.85 6.53
N ILE A 213 20.99 2.63 7.84
CA ILE A 213 21.68 3.47 8.83
C ILE A 213 23.01 2.82 9.29
N ASP A 214 23.10 1.49 9.18
CA ASP A 214 24.31 0.70 9.45
C ASP A 214 25.32 0.88 8.29
#